data_ef3aab3baf172656d1547b48e632aa7e
#
_entry.id   ef3aab3baf172656d1547b48e632aa7e
#
_cell.length_a   1.000
_cell.length_b   1.000
_cell.length_c   1.000
_cell.angle_alpha   90.00
_cell.angle_beta   90.00
_cell.angle_gamma   90.00
#
_symmetry.space_group_name_H-M   'P 1'
#
loop_
_entity.id
_entity.type
_entity.pdbx_description
1 polymer ?
#
loop_
_entity_poly.entity_id
_entity_poly.type
_entity_poly.pdbx_seq_one_letter_code
_entity_poly.pdbx_strand_id
1 'polypeptide(L)'
;MSDEHLAASPGPVDAFDAHGAPVLRRRSEVPGPLLAVLAYVVAYLVLRLGEHGGLERDEAEMVYLARDLRPGYGAQPPLYTWLQWLAFQAFGPDRFALALVKGLSLGAIYMAMYRAALPWVGRAGALAAAASLLLLPQIGWEALRIQTHSVLMMALACGLLWAYGALLARPVAARYAAFGLVAGLGLLAKYNFAILLGGMVGASLLVHEHRVVLWHRRAWIAALVAMVVFLPHAAWMAQHLDAAFGGTLHKMQDGGEHAPYLRRVLHGALGLLSALAAFVAVPAAAFAFAAWSVRADLASRVRTRARDARMARARDGAAGRFFLWLYVLCLAQLGLLVLLGVVGTIKERWLMPVLFSLPLALLVWLPALRRQAPGGRLLRIGAVAGVATLALLPARIWLGPAIGKTVAAHYPYAPLAQALAQRYPGAQAVVANDVMLAGNLLFARAEAPSLQTVAQTVLLDDLLRERRPLRGEVLLVTQDGYPQGLGADFRAAYPAARPLSRARIELPLRFGGRGMLGFTVERMMLPAPGPAPVRAQPALAQAPGPS
;
A
#
# COMPACT_ATOMS: atom_id res chain seq x y z
N MET A 1 -40.32 -16.32 -62.65
CA MET A 1 -39.35 -17.04 -61.78
C MET A 1 -38.63 -15.98 -61.06
N SER A 2 -38.93 -15.88 -59.81
CA SER A 2 -38.78 -14.68 -58.95
C SER A 2 -37.48 -14.76 -58.15
N ASP A 3 -36.65 -13.76 -58.29
CA ASP A 3 -35.52 -13.54 -57.38
C ASP A 3 -35.99 -12.72 -56.15
N GLU A 4 -36.03 -13.36 -54.99
CA GLU A 4 -36.25 -12.70 -53.73
C GLU A 4 -34.94 -12.14 -53.21
N HIS A 5 -34.81 -10.79 -53.28
CA HIS A 5 -33.80 -10.04 -52.56
C HIS A 5 -34.09 -10.08 -51.06
N LEU A 6 -33.26 -10.79 -50.29
CA LEU A 6 -33.20 -10.69 -48.85
C LEU A 6 -32.65 -9.32 -48.46
N ALA A 7 -33.56 -8.42 -48.11
CA ALA A 7 -33.24 -7.12 -47.51
C ALA A 7 -32.68 -7.33 -46.11
N ALA A 8 -31.44 -6.95 -45.86
CA ALA A 8 -30.82 -6.87 -44.54
C ALA A 8 -31.60 -5.86 -43.69
N SER A 9 -32.07 -6.29 -42.54
CA SER A 9 -32.75 -5.44 -41.56
C SER A 9 -31.80 -4.35 -41.04
N PRO A 10 -32.23 -3.06 -41.01
CA PRO A 10 -31.41 -2.00 -40.43
C PRO A 10 -31.24 -2.24 -38.91
N GLY A 11 -30.01 -2.16 -38.42
CA GLY A 11 -29.68 -2.15 -37.00
C GLY A 11 -30.35 -1.00 -36.26
N PRO A 12 -30.44 -1.04 -34.95
CA PRO A 12 -31.19 -0.09 -34.13
C PRO A 12 -30.70 1.34 -34.38
N VAL A 13 -31.56 2.20 -34.88
CA VAL A 13 -31.35 3.64 -35.06
C VAL A 13 -31.11 4.27 -33.70
N ASP A 14 -30.00 4.97 -33.53
CA ASP A 14 -29.70 5.77 -32.36
C ASP A 14 -30.79 6.85 -32.20
N ALA A 15 -31.53 6.78 -31.08
CA ALA A 15 -32.52 7.80 -30.74
C ALA A 15 -31.80 9.07 -30.29
N PHE A 16 -32.10 10.19 -30.94
CA PHE A 16 -31.70 11.53 -30.50
C PHE A 16 -32.82 12.12 -29.64
N ASP A 17 -32.46 12.93 -28.61
CA ASP A 17 -33.42 13.69 -27.84
C ASP A 17 -34.01 14.87 -28.65
N ALA A 18 -35.03 15.56 -28.11
CA ALA A 18 -35.69 16.68 -28.77
C ALA A 18 -34.75 17.86 -29.08
N HIS A 19 -33.50 17.82 -28.69
CA HIS A 19 -32.48 18.85 -28.89
C HIS A 19 -31.29 18.32 -29.72
N GLY A 20 -31.42 17.16 -30.37
CA GLY A 20 -30.39 16.59 -31.25
C GLY A 20 -29.15 16.07 -30.53
N ALA A 21 -29.21 15.87 -29.19
CA ALA A 21 -28.15 15.24 -28.44
C ALA A 21 -28.31 13.71 -28.45
N PRO A 22 -27.24 12.93 -28.67
CA PRO A 22 -27.34 11.48 -28.64
C PRO A 22 -27.77 11.03 -27.24
N VAL A 23 -28.92 10.37 -27.15
CA VAL A 23 -29.37 9.71 -25.94
C VAL A 23 -28.43 8.53 -25.71
N LEU A 24 -27.42 8.73 -24.87
CA LEU A 24 -26.60 7.64 -24.37
C LEU A 24 -27.53 6.72 -23.56
N ARG A 25 -28.16 5.74 -24.25
CA ARG A 25 -28.77 4.60 -23.54
C ARG A 25 -27.70 4.09 -22.60
N ARG A 26 -27.93 4.23 -21.30
CA ARG A 26 -27.21 3.51 -20.25
C ARG A 26 -27.48 2.02 -20.48
N ARG A 27 -26.75 1.40 -21.41
CA ARG A 27 -26.59 -0.03 -21.34
C ARG A 27 -25.88 -0.28 -20.01
N SER A 28 -26.49 -1.04 -19.16
CA SER A 28 -25.94 -1.59 -17.92
C SER A 28 -24.80 -2.57 -18.27
N GLU A 29 -23.71 -2.03 -18.82
CA GLU A 29 -22.57 -2.81 -19.29
C GLU A 29 -21.52 -2.95 -18.19
N VAL A 30 -21.87 -3.58 -17.10
CA VAL A 30 -20.93 -3.81 -16.00
C VAL A 30 -20.40 -5.25 -15.93
N PRO A 31 -20.84 -6.30 -16.67
CA PRO A 31 -20.44 -7.61 -16.20
C PRO A 31 -18.94 -7.91 -16.36
N GLY A 32 -18.33 -7.61 -17.49
CA GLY A 32 -16.99 -8.13 -17.79
C GLY A 32 -15.85 -7.67 -16.86
N PRO A 33 -15.54 -6.36 -16.77
CA PRO A 33 -14.44 -5.89 -15.92
C PRO A 33 -14.67 -6.14 -14.43
N LEU A 34 -15.92 -5.98 -13.96
CA LEU A 34 -16.27 -6.26 -12.56
C LEU A 34 -16.12 -7.75 -12.24
N LEU A 35 -16.58 -8.63 -13.11
CA LEU A 35 -16.44 -10.07 -12.93
C LEU A 35 -14.98 -10.51 -12.92
N ALA A 36 -14.13 -9.94 -13.79
CA ALA A 36 -12.70 -10.23 -13.79
C ALA A 36 -12.02 -9.80 -12.49
N VAL A 37 -12.33 -8.59 -11.98
CA VAL A 37 -11.82 -8.10 -10.71
C VAL A 37 -12.34 -8.94 -9.55
N LEU A 38 -13.62 -9.30 -9.54
CA LEU A 38 -14.21 -10.15 -8.52
C LEU A 38 -13.56 -11.54 -8.50
N ALA A 39 -13.39 -12.15 -9.68
CA ALA A 39 -12.70 -13.45 -9.80
C ALA A 39 -11.26 -13.39 -9.26
N TYR A 40 -10.53 -12.29 -9.56
CA TYR A 40 -9.19 -12.08 -9.04
C TYR A 40 -9.17 -11.95 -7.50
N VAL A 41 -10.10 -11.18 -6.93
CA VAL A 41 -10.22 -11.00 -5.48
C VAL A 41 -10.61 -12.32 -4.80
N VAL A 42 -11.57 -13.05 -5.36
CA VAL A 42 -11.98 -14.37 -4.83
C VAL A 42 -10.82 -15.35 -4.89
N ALA A 43 -10.09 -15.43 -6.01
CA ALA A 43 -8.91 -16.27 -6.14
C ALA A 43 -7.84 -15.91 -5.09
N TYR A 44 -7.57 -14.60 -4.89
CA TYR A 44 -6.68 -14.13 -3.84
C TYR A 44 -7.14 -14.59 -2.45
N LEU A 45 -8.43 -14.39 -2.11
CA LEU A 45 -8.97 -14.82 -0.81
C LEU A 45 -8.83 -16.33 -0.60
N VAL A 46 -9.20 -17.14 -1.58
CA VAL A 46 -9.07 -18.62 -1.51
C VAL A 46 -7.63 -19.02 -1.26
N LEU A 47 -6.67 -18.44 -1.99
CA LEU A 47 -5.25 -18.74 -1.83
C LEU A 47 -4.74 -18.33 -0.46
N ARG A 48 -5.16 -17.15 0.04
CA ARG A 48 -4.76 -16.66 1.37
C ARG A 48 -5.34 -17.49 2.51
N LEU A 49 -6.56 -17.97 2.37
CA LEU A 49 -7.18 -18.87 3.37
C LEU A 49 -6.53 -20.25 3.40
N GLY A 50 -6.00 -20.71 2.27
CA GLY A 50 -5.23 -21.96 2.19
C GLY A 50 -3.78 -21.83 2.70
N GLU A 51 -3.27 -20.63 2.97
CA GLU A 51 -1.95 -20.46 3.57
C GLU A 51 -1.99 -20.75 5.08
N HIS A 52 -0.98 -21.44 5.57
CA HIS A 52 -0.79 -21.73 6.99
C HIS A 52 0.53 -21.14 7.49
N GLY A 53 0.69 -21.02 8.81
CA GLY A 53 1.92 -20.52 9.44
C GLY A 53 1.88 -19.05 9.78
N GLY A 54 3.06 -18.44 9.99
CA GLY A 54 3.19 -17.05 10.44
C GLY A 54 2.70 -16.03 9.41
N LEU A 55 2.22 -14.91 9.94
CA LEU A 55 1.83 -13.73 9.15
C LEU A 55 3.06 -12.93 8.73
N GLU A 56 3.01 -12.32 7.56
CA GLU A 56 4.00 -11.32 7.14
C GLU A 56 3.95 -10.08 8.03
N ARG A 57 5.05 -9.31 8.06
CA ARG A 57 5.25 -8.20 9.01
C ARG A 57 4.09 -7.21 9.07
N ASP A 58 3.62 -6.71 7.93
CA ASP A 58 2.56 -5.71 7.88
C ASP A 58 1.20 -6.29 8.34
N GLU A 59 0.96 -7.60 8.17
CA GLU A 59 -0.24 -8.28 8.65
C GLU A 59 -0.17 -8.54 10.18
N ALA A 60 0.99 -8.96 10.67
CA ALA A 60 1.24 -9.09 12.10
C ALA A 60 1.10 -7.74 12.82
N GLU A 61 1.57 -6.65 12.19
CA GLU A 61 1.37 -5.28 12.68
C GLU A 61 -0.13 -4.95 12.79
N MET A 62 -0.96 -5.36 11.81
CA MET A 62 -2.40 -5.14 11.89
C MET A 62 -3.07 -5.92 13.02
N VAL A 63 -2.68 -7.17 13.24
CA VAL A 63 -3.18 -7.95 14.41
C VAL A 63 -2.82 -7.26 15.73
N TYR A 64 -1.65 -6.64 15.79
CA TYR A 64 -1.20 -5.92 16.96
C TYR A 64 -1.91 -4.57 17.15
N LEU A 65 -1.98 -3.73 16.11
CA LEU A 65 -2.47 -2.35 16.19
C LEU A 65 -4.00 -2.26 16.18
N ALA A 66 -4.69 -3.11 15.41
CA ALA A 66 -6.15 -3.06 15.26
C ALA A 66 -6.93 -3.70 16.43
N ARG A 67 -6.31 -3.84 17.59
CA ARG A 67 -7.00 -4.25 18.84
C ARG A 67 -7.87 -3.14 19.38
N ASP A 68 -7.43 -1.89 19.22
CA ASP A 68 -8.09 -0.69 19.73
C ASP A 68 -8.30 0.33 18.60
N LEU A 69 -9.43 1.02 18.62
CA LEU A 69 -9.68 2.13 17.70
C LEU A 69 -9.06 3.42 18.26
N ARG A 70 -8.03 3.96 17.56
CA ARG A 70 -7.29 5.16 17.99
C ARG A 70 -7.18 6.16 16.84
N PRO A 71 -7.06 7.47 17.12
CA PRO A 71 -6.87 8.48 16.07
C PRO A 71 -5.50 8.42 15.39
N GLY A 72 -4.52 7.67 15.95
CA GLY A 72 -3.21 7.43 15.38
C GLY A 72 -2.51 6.24 16.03
N TYR A 73 -1.58 5.60 15.29
CA TYR A 73 -0.90 4.37 15.69
C TYR A 73 0.64 4.45 15.54
N GLY A 74 1.20 5.65 15.52
CA GLY A 74 2.63 5.89 15.31
C GLY A 74 2.95 6.30 13.88
N ALA A 75 3.96 5.70 13.26
CA ALA A 75 4.52 6.13 11.96
C ALA A 75 3.59 5.93 10.75
N GLN A 76 2.44 5.28 10.91
CA GLN A 76 1.46 5.07 9.84
C GLN A 76 0.15 5.79 10.17
N PRO A 77 -0.49 6.45 9.17
CA PRO A 77 -1.82 7.01 9.35
C PRO A 77 -2.87 5.92 9.59
N PRO A 78 -4.02 6.23 10.22
CA PRO A 78 -4.87 5.22 10.85
C PRO A 78 -5.85 4.49 9.93
N LEU A 79 -6.11 4.94 8.70
CA LEU A 79 -7.27 4.48 7.92
C LEU A 79 -7.27 2.96 7.67
N TYR A 80 -6.12 2.38 7.30
CA TYR A 80 -6.08 0.93 7.08
C TYR A 80 -6.32 0.16 8.38
N THR A 81 -5.75 0.62 9.48
CA THR A 81 -5.94 0.02 10.80
C THR A 81 -7.39 0.13 11.26
N TRP A 82 -8.09 1.24 10.98
CA TRP A 82 -9.53 1.37 11.26
C TRP A 82 -10.38 0.38 10.47
N LEU A 83 -10.09 0.21 9.17
CA LEU A 83 -10.78 -0.80 8.34
C LEU A 83 -10.49 -2.22 8.84
N GLN A 84 -9.28 -2.49 9.26
CA GLN A 84 -8.91 -3.78 9.83
C GLN A 84 -9.58 -4.03 11.19
N TRP A 85 -9.66 -3.00 12.04
CA TRP A 85 -10.40 -3.06 13.30
C TRP A 85 -11.88 -3.40 13.06
N LEU A 86 -12.55 -2.73 12.11
CA LEU A 86 -13.92 -3.05 11.73
C LEU A 86 -14.07 -4.51 11.26
N ALA A 87 -13.15 -5.00 10.45
CA ALA A 87 -13.16 -6.38 10.00
C ALA A 87 -12.97 -7.36 11.17
N PHE A 88 -12.12 -7.03 12.14
CA PHE A 88 -11.92 -7.84 13.34
C PHE A 88 -13.13 -7.84 14.28
N GLN A 89 -13.89 -6.74 14.37
CA GLN A 89 -15.16 -6.72 15.11
C GLN A 89 -16.21 -7.64 14.46
N ALA A 90 -16.20 -7.75 13.13
CA ALA A 90 -17.20 -8.54 12.40
C ALA A 90 -16.85 -10.04 12.33
N PHE A 91 -15.57 -10.38 12.17
CA PHE A 91 -15.12 -11.74 11.84
C PHE A 91 -14.11 -12.33 12.84
N GLY A 92 -13.61 -11.52 13.79
CA GLY A 92 -12.49 -11.89 14.64
C GLY A 92 -11.12 -11.58 14.01
N PRO A 93 -10.04 -11.64 14.82
CA PRO A 93 -8.67 -11.37 14.34
C PRO A 93 -8.06 -12.60 13.65
N ASP A 94 -8.71 -13.05 12.57
CA ASP A 94 -8.36 -14.22 11.78
C ASP A 94 -7.77 -13.86 10.40
N ARG A 95 -7.36 -14.88 9.67
CA ARG A 95 -6.76 -14.76 8.33
C ARG A 95 -7.77 -14.27 7.31
N PHE A 96 -9.05 -14.60 7.46
CA PHE A 96 -10.09 -14.12 6.57
C PHE A 96 -10.26 -12.61 6.66
N ALA A 97 -10.37 -12.06 7.86
CA ALA A 97 -10.52 -10.62 8.08
C ALA A 97 -9.30 -9.83 7.55
N LEU A 98 -8.08 -10.37 7.73
CA LEU A 98 -6.85 -9.78 7.15
C LEU A 98 -6.90 -9.79 5.62
N ALA A 99 -7.23 -10.93 5.02
CA ALA A 99 -7.28 -11.09 3.57
C ALA A 99 -8.42 -10.29 2.95
N LEU A 100 -9.57 -10.14 3.62
CA LEU A 100 -10.73 -9.42 3.14
C LEU A 100 -10.43 -7.94 2.91
N VAL A 101 -9.89 -7.23 3.90
CA VAL A 101 -9.56 -5.80 3.79
C VAL A 101 -8.55 -5.56 2.67
N LYS A 102 -7.52 -6.40 2.59
CA LYS A 102 -6.51 -6.35 1.53
C LYS A 102 -7.12 -6.68 0.16
N GLY A 103 -7.91 -7.74 0.06
CA GLY A 103 -8.57 -8.16 -1.18
C GLY A 103 -9.53 -7.11 -1.74
N LEU A 104 -10.35 -6.49 -0.88
CA LEU A 104 -11.22 -5.38 -1.27
C LEU A 104 -10.42 -4.17 -1.76
N SER A 105 -9.31 -3.85 -1.09
CA SER A 105 -8.40 -2.77 -1.52
C SER A 105 -7.76 -3.08 -2.88
N LEU A 106 -7.33 -4.33 -3.12
CA LEU A 106 -6.82 -4.78 -4.43
C LEU A 106 -7.89 -4.64 -5.52
N GLY A 107 -9.11 -5.11 -5.26
CA GLY A 107 -10.23 -4.95 -6.19
C GLY A 107 -10.52 -3.48 -6.52
N ALA A 108 -10.47 -2.62 -5.50
CA ALA A 108 -10.65 -1.19 -5.66
C ALA A 108 -9.56 -0.55 -6.54
N ILE A 109 -8.30 -0.98 -6.45
CA ILE A 109 -7.19 -0.51 -7.32
C ILE A 109 -7.56 -0.71 -8.79
N TYR A 110 -7.88 -1.94 -9.19
CA TYR A 110 -8.12 -2.28 -10.60
C TYR A 110 -9.40 -1.63 -11.13
N MET A 111 -10.47 -1.62 -10.33
CA MET A 111 -11.73 -0.99 -10.74
C MET A 111 -11.61 0.53 -10.82
N ALA A 112 -10.97 1.18 -9.85
CA ALA A 112 -10.76 2.61 -9.85
C ALA A 112 -9.84 3.04 -11.01
N MET A 113 -8.78 2.28 -11.31
CA MET A 113 -7.93 2.55 -12.48
C MET A 113 -8.71 2.39 -13.79
N TYR A 114 -9.52 1.34 -13.93
CA TYR A 114 -10.39 1.18 -15.10
C TYR A 114 -11.30 2.39 -15.29
N ARG A 115 -11.96 2.85 -14.24
CA ARG A 115 -12.85 4.02 -14.27
C ARG A 115 -12.09 5.31 -14.53
N ALA A 116 -10.91 5.49 -13.93
CA ALA A 116 -10.05 6.64 -14.15
C ALA A 116 -9.57 6.74 -15.60
N ALA A 117 -9.24 5.60 -16.21
CA ALA A 117 -8.70 5.55 -17.55
C ALA A 117 -9.75 5.75 -18.67
N LEU A 118 -11.01 5.38 -18.43
CA LEU A 118 -12.08 5.44 -19.43
C LEU A 118 -12.17 6.77 -20.22
N PRO A 119 -12.18 7.95 -19.57
CA PRO A 119 -12.30 9.23 -20.28
C PRO A 119 -11.06 9.59 -21.11
N TRP A 120 -9.89 9.01 -20.81
CA TRP A 120 -8.61 9.34 -21.42
C TRP A 120 -8.27 8.43 -22.60
N VAL A 121 -8.54 7.12 -22.48
CA VAL A 121 -8.05 6.12 -23.42
C VAL A 121 -9.15 5.20 -23.98
N GLY A 122 -10.41 5.42 -23.60
CA GLY A 122 -11.53 4.59 -24.00
C GLY A 122 -11.53 3.20 -23.35
N ARG A 123 -12.54 2.36 -23.67
CA ARG A 123 -12.78 1.09 -22.97
C ARG A 123 -11.62 0.10 -23.11
N ALA A 124 -11.13 -0.12 -24.32
CA ALA A 124 -10.02 -1.06 -24.56
C ALA A 124 -8.72 -0.60 -23.88
N GLY A 125 -8.41 0.70 -23.97
CA GLY A 125 -7.27 1.29 -23.29
C GLY A 125 -7.40 1.24 -21.76
N ALA A 126 -8.62 1.43 -21.22
CA ALA A 126 -8.88 1.37 -19.79
C ALA A 126 -8.68 -0.05 -19.23
N LEU A 127 -9.12 -1.08 -19.97
CA LEU A 127 -8.83 -2.48 -19.61
C LEU A 127 -7.32 -2.77 -19.65
N ALA A 128 -6.63 -2.30 -20.68
CA ALA A 128 -5.18 -2.45 -20.78
C ALA A 128 -4.45 -1.72 -19.64
N ALA A 129 -4.88 -0.49 -19.29
CA ALA A 129 -4.30 0.27 -18.18
C ALA A 129 -4.47 -0.46 -16.84
N ALA A 130 -5.68 -0.94 -16.54
CA ALA A 130 -5.96 -1.68 -15.30
C ALA A 130 -5.17 -2.99 -15.23
N ALA A 131 -5.16 -3.78 -16.31
CA ALA A 131 -4.39 -5.04 -16.36
C ALA A 131 -2.88 -4.80 -16.26
N SER A 132 -2.37 -3.69 -16.84
CA SER A 132 -0.95 -3.34 -16.79
C SER A 132 -0.46 -2.93 -15.40
N LEU A 133 -1.36 -2.65 -14.44
CA LEU A 133 -0.96 -2.48 -13.03
C LEU A 133 -0.32 -3.76 -12.45
N LEU A 134 -0.70 -4.93 -12.95
CA LEU A 134 -0.10 -6.21 -12.57
C LEU A 134 1.36 -6.35 -13.02
N LEU A 135 1.81 -5.51 -13.95
CA LEU A 135 3.20 -5.44 -14.41
C LEU A 135 4.08 -4.55 -13.52
N LEU A 136 3.48 -3.79 -12.61
CA LEU A 136 4.19 -3.02 -11.60
C LEU A 136 4.51 -3.95 -10.42
N PRO A 137 5.79 -4.32 -10.16
CA PRO A 137 6.13 -5.32 -9.14
C PRO A 137 5.55 -5.01 -7.76
N GLN A 138 5.47 -3.73 -7.40
CA GLN A 138 4.92 -3.28 -6.12
C GLN A 138 3.41 -3.48 -6.01
N ILE A 139 2.67 -3.49 -7.14
CA ILE A 139 1.21 -3.68 -7.17
C ILE A 139 0.88 -5.13 -7.50
N GLY A 140 1.54 -5.72 -8.50
CA GLY A 140 1.26 -7.09 -8.92
C GLY A 140 1.79 -8.16 -7.96
N TRP A 141 2.85 -7.88 -7.20
CA TRP A 141 3.49 -8.87 -6.32
C TRP A 141 3.54 -8.44 -4.85
N GLU A 142 4.18 -7.28 -4.53
CA GLU A 142 4.35 -6.88 -3.14
C GLU A 142 3.03 -6.57 -2.43
N ALA A 143 2.06 -6.01 -3.14
CA ALA A 143 0.72 -5.75 -2.61
C ALA A 143 -0.03 -7.03 -2.23
N LEU A 144 0.13 -8.11 -3.00
CA LEU A 144 -0.48 -9.41 -2.67
C LEU A 144 0.13 -10.00 -1.38
N ARG A 145 1.42 -9.80 -1.19
CA ARG A 145 2.22 -10.52 -0.20
C ARG A 145 2.33 -9.78 1.13
N ILE A 146 2.94 -8.60 1.12
CA ILE A 146 3.38 -7.93 2.36
C ILE A 146 2.51 -6.71 2.68
N GLN A 147 2.25 -5.84 1.70
CA GLN A 147 1.76 -4.49 1.95
C GLN A 147 0.31 -4.44 2.46
N THR A 148 0.04 -3.53 3.39
CA THR A 148 -1.29 -3.21 3.92
C THR A 148 -1.67 -1.76 3.61
N HIS A 149 -1.14 -0.78 4.33
CA HIS A 149 -1.40 0.65 4.10
C HIS A 149 -1.14 1.11 2.67
N SER A 150 -0.10 0.57 2.01
CA SER A 150 0.23 0.91 0.62
C SER A 150 -0.84 0.46 -0.37
N VAL A 151 -1.48 -0.70 -0.14
CA VAL A 151 -2.55 -1.20 -1.03
C VAL A 151 -3.76 -0.28 -0.99
N LEU A 152 -4.19 0.13 0.20
CA LEU A 152 -5.29 1.08 0.37
C LEU A 152 -4.95 2.46 -0.22
N MET A 153 -3.73 2.96 0.03
CA MET A 153 -3.25 4.19 -0.57
C MET A 153 -3.31 4.14 -2.10
N MET A 154 -2.95 3.01 -2.72
CA MET A 154 -3.02 2.82 -4.16
C MET A 154 -4.46 2.82 -4.69
N ALA A 155 -5.40 2.20 -3.97
CA ALA A 155 -6.82 2.25 -4.31
C ALA A 155 -7.33 3.70 -4.31
N LEU A 156 -6.93 4.47 -3.29
CA LEU A 156 -7.28 5.88 -3.17
C LEU A 156 -6.56 6.77 -4.21
N ALA A 157 -5.32 6.45 -4.60
CA ALA A 157 -4.62 7.14 -5.68
C ALA A 157 -5.33 6.94 -7.03
N CYS A 158 -5.73 5.72 -7.35
CA CYS A 158 -6.55 5.44 -8.54
C CYS A 158 -7.93 6.13 -8.45
N GLY A 159 -8.56 6.11 -7.26
CA GLY A 159 -9.81 6.80 -6.97
C GLY A 159 -9.70 8.32 -7.12
N LEU A 160 -8.58 8.91 -6.68
CA LEU A 160 -8.30 10.34 -6.83
C LEU A 160 -8.19 10.74 -8.30
N LEU A 161 -7.47 9.94 -9.09
CA LEU A 161 -7.37 10.17 -10.54
C LEU A 161 -8.74 10.04 -11.23
N TRP A 162 -9.57 9.10 -10.81
CA TRP A 162 -10.95 8.99 -11.28
C TRP A 162 -11.81 10.20 -10.91
N ALA A 163 -11.77 10.63 -9.64
CA ALA A 163 -12.47 11.82 -9.16
C ALA A 163 -12.00 13.09 -9.90
N TYR A 164 -10.69 13.18 -10.17
CA TYR A 164 -10.11 14.27 -10.96
C TYR A 164 -10.64 14.31 -12.40
N GLY A 165 -10.67 13.18 -13.08
CA GLY A 165 -11.27 13.07 -14.43
C GLY A 165 -12.76 13.45 -14.44
N ALA A 166 -13.48 13.11 -13.37
CA ALA A 166 -14.87 13.54 -13.20
C ALA A 166 -15.00 15.05 -12.99
N LEU A 167 -14.08 15.68 -12.26
CA LEU A 167 -14.03 17.15 -12.10
C LEU A 167 -13.78 17.85 -13.42
N LEU A 168 -12.79 17.39 -14.20
CA LEU A 168 -12.51 17.95 -15.53
C LEU A 168 -13.73 17.88 -16.46
N ALA A 169 -14.52 16.80 -16.37
CA ALA A 169 -15.72 16.66 -17.19
C ALA A 169 -16.86 17.62 -16.76
N ARG A 170 -17.08 17.83 -15.45
CA ARG A 170 -18.13 18.72 -14.89
C ARG A 170 -17.73 19.20 -13.48
N PRO A 171 -17.34 20.46 -13.29
CA PRO A 171 -16.91 21.01 -12.00
C PRO A 171 -18.09 21.39 -11.10
N VAL A 172 -18.82 20.38 -10.58
CA VAL A 172 -19.96 20.57 -9.66
C VAL A 172 -19.57 20.29 -8.20
N ALA A 173 -20.30 20.86 -7.23
CA ALA A 173 -20.00 20.78 -5.79
C ALA A 173 -19.78 19.32 -5.31
N ALA A 174 -20.68 18.40 -5.69
CA ALA A 174 -20.59 17.00 -5.29
C ALA A 174 -19.28 16.33 -5.77
N ARG A 175 -18.75 16.70 -6.94
CA ARG A 175 -17.48 16.15 -7.44
C ARG A 175 -16.27 16.76 -6.74
N TYR A 176 -16.33 18.04 -6.35
CA TYR A 176 -15.32 18.63 -5.47
C TYR A 176 -15.32 17.96 -4.10
N ALA A 177 -16.50 17.73 -3.51
CA ALA A 177 -16.62 17.02 -2.25
C ALA A 177 -16.08 15.58 -2.35
N ALA A 178 -16.40 14.84 -3.43
CA ALA A 178 -15.87 13.50 -3.67
C ALA A 178 -14.34 13.50 -3.85
N PHE A 179 -13.78 14.46 -4.59
CA PHE A 179 -12.33 14.61 -4.73
C PHE A 179 -11.67 14.91 -3.37
N GLY A 180 -12.24 15.84 -2.60
CA GLY A 180 -11.75 16.17 -1.27
C GLY A 180 -11.82 15.00 -0.29
N LEU A 181 -12.92 14.22 -0.33
CA LEU A 181 -13.07 13.00 0.47
C LEU A 181 -11.97 11.99 0.16
N VAL A 182 -11.75 11.68 -1.12
CA VAL A 182 -10.69 10.74 -1.53
C VAL A 182 -9.31 11.29 -1.19
N ALA A 183 -9.08 12.60 -1.32
CA ALA A 183 -7.82 13.25 -0.93
C ALA A 183 -7.55 13.11 0.57
N GLY A 184 -8.54 13.42 1.42
CA GLY A 184 -8.43 13.28 2.87
C GLY A 184 -8.22 11.83 3.31
N LEU A 185 -8.98 10.88 2.75
CA LEU A 185 -8.78 9.45 2.99
C LEU A 185 -7.41 8.97 2.51
N GLY A 186 -6.90 9.49 1.40
CA GLY A 186 -5.56 9.18 0.90
C GLY A 186 -4.45 9.60 1.87
N LEU A 187 -4.55 10.77 2.45
CA LEU A 187 -3.65 11.24 3.50
C LEU A 187 -3.74 10.39 4.76
N LEU A 188 -4.96 9.93 5.12
CA LEU A 188 -5.19 9.00 6.24
C LEU A 188 -4.72 7.57 5.93
N ALA A 189 -4.49 7.21 4.66
CA ALA A 189 -3.94 5.91 4.30
C ALA A 189 -2.42 5.87 4.36
N LYS A 190 -1.74 6.94 3.87
CA LYS A 190 -0.28 7.03 3.91
C LYS A 190 0.22 8.46 3.68
N TYR A 191 1.21 8.93 4.45
CA TYR A 191 1.70 10.32 4.37
C TYR A 191 2.29 10.69 3.00
N ASN A 192 2.96 9.74 2.30
CA ASN A 192 3.52 10.01 0.97
C ASN A 192 2.45 10.24 -0.12
N PHE A 193 1.15 10.07 0.19
CA PHE A 193 0.05 10.50 -0.66
C PHE A 193 0.04 12.03 -0.89
N ALA A 194 0.62 12.80 0.04
CA ALA A 194 0.79 14.25 -0.11
C ALA A 194 1.63 14.63 -1.34
N ILE A 195 2.63 13.79 -1.70
CA ILE A 195 3.46 13.99 -2.90
C ILE A 195 2.60 13.92 -4.17
N LEU A 196 1.68 12.94 -4.24
CA LEU A 196 0.73 12.82 -5.34
C LEU A 196 -0.19 14.04 -5.41
N LEU A 197 -0.76 14.47 -4.27
CA LEU A 197 -1.63 15.66 -4.23
C LEU A 197 -0.90 16.92 -4.69
N GLY A 198 0.30 17.17 -4.18
CA GLY A 198 1.14 18.29 -4.59
C GLY A 198 1.47 18.25 -6.08
N GLY A 199 1.84 17.07 -6.59
CA GLY A 199 2.08 16.84 -8.00
C GLY A 199 0.85 17.09 -8.88
N MET A 200 -0.33 16.60 -8.47
CA MET A 200 -1.59 16.80 -9.21
C MET A 200 -2.03 18.27 -9.24
N VAL A 201 -1.95 18.97 -8.11
CA VAL A 201 -2.26 20.40 -8.04
C VAL A 201 -1.30 21.19 -8.92
N GLY A 202 0.01 20.96 -8.79
CA GLY A 202 1.01 21.63 -9.60
C GLY A 202 0.87 21.35 -11.10
N ALA A 203 0.65 20.09 -11.49
CA ALA A 203 0.40 19.73 -12.90
C ALA A 203 -0.87 20.40 -13.43
N SER A 204 -1.93 20.51 -12.62
CA SER A 204 -3.17 21.19 -12.99
C SER A 204 -2.96 22.71 -13.16
N LEU A 205 -2.04 23.31 -12.40
CA LEU A 205 -1.67 24.73 -12.57
C LEU A 205 -0.87 24.97 -13.84
N LEU A 206 0.01 24.03 -14.24
CA LEU A 206 0.87 24.15 -15.40
C LEU A 206 0.15 23.83 -16.71
N VAL A 207 -0.93 23.04 -16.69
CA VAL A 207 -1.72 22.70 -17.89
C VAL A 207 -2.94 23.61 -17.98
N HIS A 208 -2.96 24.49 -18.99
CA HIS A 208 -3.98 25.52 -19.15
C HIS A 208 -5.42 24.96 -19.13
N GLU A 209 -5.67 23.86 -19.82
CA GLU A 209 -6.98 23.21 -19.93
C GLU A 209 -7.45 22.61 -18.59
N HIS A 210 -6.52 22.37 -17.67
CA HIS A 210 -6.81 21.80 -16.35
C HIS A 210 -6.99 22.87 -15.27
N ARG A 211 -6.52 24.10 -15.49
CA ARG A 211 -6.64 25.20 -14.51
C ARG A 211 -8.08 25.51 -14.10
N VAL A 212 -9.04 25.27 -15.00
CA VAL A 212 -10.46 25.52 -14.77
C VAL A 212 -10.98 24.83 -13.49
N VAL A 213 -10.42 23.69 -13.11
CA VAL A 213 -10.83 22.96 -11.89
C VAL A 213 -10.34 23.66 -10.64
N LEU A 214 -9.12 24.22 -10.66
CA LEU A 214 -8.52 24.88 -9.49
C LEU A 214 -9.04 26.31 -9.29
N TRP A 215 -9.23 27.05 -10.37
CA TRP A 215 -9.75 28.43 -10.31
C TRP A 215 -11.26 28.52 -10.20
N HIS A 216 -11.95 27.36 -10.19
CA HIS A 216 -13.40 27.33 -10.01
C HIS A 216 -13.78 27.70 -8.57
N ARG A 217 -14.81 28.56 -8.41
CA ARG A 217 -15.29 29.03 -7.10
C ARG A 217 -15.66 27.93 -6.09
N ARG A 218 -15.82 26.69 -6.52
CA ARG A 218 -16.15 25.54 -5.68
C ARG A 218 -14.91 24.73 -5.27
N ALA A 219 -13.70 25.09 -5.69
CA ALA A 219 -12.49 24.35 -5.38
C ALA A 219 -12.23 24.27 -3.86
N TRP A 220 -12.63 25.32 -3.09
CA TRP A 220 -12.53 25.33 -1.63
C TRP A 220 -13.29 24.15 -0.96
N ILE A 221 -14.37 23.64 -1.60
CA ILE A 221 -15.14 22.48 -1.08
C ILE A 221 -14.23 21.26 -0.97
N ALA A 222 -13.39 21.03 -1.97
CA ALA A 222 -12.45 19.91 -1.93
C ALA A 222 -11.42 20.05 -0.81
N ALA A 223 -10.87 21.26 -0.62
CA ALA A 223 -9.94 21.53 0.45
C ALA A 223 -10.60 21.38 1.84
N LEU A 224 -11.78 21.93 2.01
CA LEU A 224 -12.53 21.83 3.27
C LEU A 224 -12.86 20.38 3.62
N VAL A 225 -13.39 19.59 2.67
CA VAL A 225 -13.74 18.19 2.91
C VAL A 225 -12.48 17.38 3.24
N ALA A 226 -11.39 17.57 2.50
CA ALA A 226 -10.13 16.89 2.79
C ALA A 226 -9.60 17.24 4.19
N MET A 227 -9.67 18.52 4.57
CA MET A 227 -9.26 19.00 5.88
C MET A 227 -10.11 18.39 6.99
N VAL A 228 -11.45 18.41 6.87
CA VAL A 228 -12.37 17.84 7.87
C VAL A 228 -12.10 16.35 8.06
N VAL A 229 -11.89 15.60 6.98
CA VAL A 229 -11.58 14.16 7.04
C VAL A 229 -10.23 13.91 7.73
N PHE A 230 -9.23 14.73 7.48
CA PHE A 230 -7.89 14.55 8.04
C PHE A 230 -7.74 15.12 9.46
N LEU A 231 -8.59 16.06 9.86
CA LEU A 231 -8.47 16.85 11.10
C LEU A 231 -8.33 16.01 12.38
N PRO A 232 -9.10 14.93 12.62
CA PRO A 232 -8.96 14.13 13.85
C PRO A 232 -7.56 13.55 14.00
N HIS A 233 -6.98 13.06 12.89
CA HIS A 233 -5.61 12.54 12.88
C HIS A 233 -4.57 13.64 12.99
N ALA A 234 -4.79 14.79 12.34
CA ALA A 234 -3.91 15.95 12.45
C ALA A 234 -3.81 16.46 13.89
N ALA A 235 -4.94 16.50 14.61
CA ALA A 235 -4.97 16.87 16.02
C ALA A 235 -4.19 15.88 16.91
N TRP A 236 -4.34 14.58 16.66
CA TRP A 236 -3.53 13.55 17.32
C TRP A 236 -2.03 13.71 17.00
N MET A 237 -1.70 13.90 15.73
CA MET A 237 -0.32 14.05 15.25
C MET A 237 0.37 15.26 15.88
N ALA A 238 -0.33 16.40 16.03
CA ALA A 238 0.21 17.59 16.68
C ALA A 238 0.61 17.35 18.16
N GLN A 239 -0.06 16.40 18.84
CA GLN A 239 0.24 16.02 20.22
C GLN A 239 1.27 14.89 20.34
N HIS A 240 1.58 14.19 19.23
CA HIS A 240 2.42 12.98 19.22
C HIS A 240 3.42 13.01 18.06
N LEU A 241 4.11 14.13 17.84
CA LEU A 241 5.05 14.32 16.72
C LEU A 241 6.14 13.26 16.67
N ASP A 242 6.72 12.91 17.83
CA ASP A 242 7.77 11.89 17.91
C ASP A 242 7.24 10.50 17.48
N ALA A 243 6.01 10.16 17.88
CA ALA A 243 5.39 8.90 17.48
C ALA A 243 5.05 8.87 16.00
N ALA A 244 4.55 9.99 15.46
CA ALA A 244 4.13 10.10 14.06
C ALA A 244 5.32 10.13 13.09
N PHE A 245 6.36 10.86 13.41
CA PHE A 245 7.47 11.13 12.50
C PHE A 245 8.80 10.49 12.90
N GLY A 246 9.09 10.27 14.19
CA GLY A 246 10.37 9.77 14.65
C GLY A 246 10.77 8.44 13.99
N GLY A 247 9.89 7.44 14.01
CA GLY A 247 10.14 6.17 13.35
C GLY A 247 10.22 6.25 11.82
N THR A 248 9.56 7.22 11.19
CA THR A 248 9.63 7.44 9.74
C THR A 248 10.94 8.14 9.38
N LEU A 249 11.30 9.20 10.10
CA LEU A 249 12.56 9.93 9.90
C LEU A 249 13.77 9.02 10.12
N HIS A 250 13.77 8.22 11.20
CA HIS A 250 14.84 7.24 11.44
C HIS A 250 14.98 6.26 10.27
N LYS A 251 13.88 5.69 9.78
CA LYS A 251 13.88 4.80 8.59
C LYS A 251 14.29 5.51 7.29
N MET A 252 14.10 6.81 7.19
CA MET A 252 14.53 7.62 6.05
C MET A 252 16.03 7.92 6.10
N GLN A 253 16.59 7.98 7.30
CA GLN A 253 17.99 8.25 7.56
C GLN A 253 18.81 6.96 7.72
N ASP A 254 18.18 5.79 7.78
CA ASP A 254 18.82 4.47 7.97
C ASP A 254 20.09 4.32 7.10
N GLY A 255 21.23 4.14 7.78
CA GLY A 255 22.55 4.01 7.18
C GLY A 255 23.32 5.32 6.96
N GLY A 256 22.81 6.48 7.41
CA GLY A 256 23.42 7.78 7.14
C GLY A 256 23.39 8.83 8.25
N GLU A 257 22.94 8.51 9.47
CA GLU A 257 22.82 9.53 10.55
C GLU A 257 24.14 10.25 10.84
N HIS A 258 25.27 9.57 10.72
CA HIS A 258 26.61 10.14 10.93
C HIS A 258 27.38 10.36 9.62
N ALA A 259 26.76 10.13 8.44
CA ALA A 259 27.45 10.33 7.17
C ALA A 259 27.50 11.82 6.80
N PRO A 260 28.62 12.30 6.19
CA PRO A 260 28.68 13.66 5.64
C PRO A 260 27.52 13.95 4.69
N TYR A 261 27.05 15.20 4.70
CA TYR A 261 25.89 15.64 3.89
C TYR A 261 25.96 15.19 2.42
N LEU A 262 27.10 15.41 1.77
CA LEU A 262 27.30 15.02 0.36
C LEU A 262 27.08 13.52 0.14
N ARG A 263 27.60 12.70 1.04
CA ARG A 263 27.45 11.23 0.96
C ARG A 263 25.98 10.82 1.11
N ARG A 264 25.22 11.46 2.02
CA ARG A 264 23.77 11.23 2.17
C ARG A 264 23.00 11.58 0.90
N VAL A 265 23.28 12.76 0.32
CA VAL A 265 22.65 13.22 -0.93
C VAL A 265 22.98 12.27 -2.08
N LEU A 266 24.23 11.85 -2.24
CA LEU A 266 24.64 10.91 -3.29
C LEU A 266 23.93 9.55 -3.14
N HIS A 267 23.89 9.00 -1.92
CA HIS A 267 23.19 7.74 -1.64
C HIS A 267 21.68 7.87 -1.91
N GLY A 268 21.06 8.97 -1.46
CA GLY A 268 19.64 9.24 -1.73
C GLY A 268 19.35 9.36 -3.23
N ALA A 269 20.20 10.04 -3.98
CA ALA A 269 20.06 10.20 -5.43
C ALA A 269 20.22 8.86 -6.17
N LEU A 270 21.25 8.07 -5.83
CA LEU A 270 21.44 6.73 -6.40
C LEU A 270 20.28 5.79 -6.02
N GLY A 271 19.80 5.88 -4.76
CA GLY A 271 18.61 5.16 -4.30
C GLY A 271 17.36 5.53 -5.11
N LEU A 272 17.15 6.81 -5.39
CA LEU A 272 16.03 7.26 -6.23
C LEU A 272 16.14 6.71 -7.66
N LEU A 273 17.32 6.79 -8.28
CA LEU A 273 17.55 6.27 -9.63
C LEU A 273 17.37 4.76 -9.72
N SER A 274 17.91 4.01 -8.76
CA SER A 274 17.75 2.55 -8.71
C SER A 274 16.29 2.15 -8.48
N ALA A 275 15.58 2.85 -7.59
CA ALA A 275 14.16 2.61 -7.33
C ALA A 275 13.31 2.92 -8.56
N LEU A 276 13.61 4.00 -9.30
CA LEU A 276 12.95 4.32 -10.57
C LEU A 276 13.19 3.24 -11.62
N ALA A 277 14.43 2.81 -11.79
CA ALA A 277 14.79 1.75 -12.74
C ALA A 277 14.05 0.44 -12.40
N ALA A 278 14.09 0.02 -11.14
CA ALA A 278 13.40 -1.20 -10.69
C ALA A 278 11.88 -1.12 -10.86
N PHE A 279 11.28 0.07 -10.62
CA PHE A 279 9.83 0.26 -10.77
C PHE A 279 9.38 0.21 -12.23
N VAL A 280 10.17 0.80 -13.14
CA VAL A 280 9.80 1.03 -14.54
C VAL A 280 10.21 -0.13 -15.47
N ALA A 281 11.21 -0.93 -15.10
CA ALA A 281 11.81 -1.95 -15.99
C ALA A 281 10.78 -2.92 -16.58
N VAL A 282 9.94 -3.54 -15.75
CA VAL A 282 8.97 -4.54 -16.21
C VAL A 282 7.88 -3.93 -17.08
N PRO A 283 7.18 -2.84 -16.66
CA PRO A 283 6.20 -2.21 -17.53
C PRO A 283 6.82 -1.65 -18.82
N ALA A 284 8.01 -1.05 -18.77
CA ALA A 284 8.70 -0.56 -19.95
C ALA A 284 8.97 -1.68 -20.97
N ALA A 285 9.49 -2.82 -20.51
CA ALA A 285 9.73 -3.99 -21.37
C ALA A 285 8.43 -4.51 -22.00
N ALA A 286 7.35 -4.62 -21.21
CA ALA A 286 6.05 -5.08 -21.71
C ALA A 286 5.44 -4.11 -22.74
N PHE A 287 5.52 -2.80 -22.48
CA PHE A 287 5.02 -1.79 -23.42
C PHE A 287 5.89 -1.69 -24.67
N ALA A 288 7.22 -1.81 -24.56
CA ALA A 288 8.13 -1.87 -25.71
C ALA A 288 7.84 -3.11 -26.57
N PHE A 289 7.65 -4.28 -25.97
CA PHE A 289 7.26 -5.49 -26.68
C PHE A 289 5.91 -5.34 -27.38
N ALA A 290 4.93 -4.76 -26.72
CA ALA A 290 3.62 -4.47 -27.33
C ALA A 290 3.75 -3.48 -28.49
N ALA A 291 4.54 -2.42 -28.35
CA ALA A 291 4.78 -1.41 -29.40
C ALA A 291 5.52 -1.99 -30.62
N TRP A 292 6.57 -2.78 -30.36
CA TRP A 292 7.31 -3.47 -31.41
C TRP A 292 6.40 -4.27 -32.34
N SER A 293 5.46 -4.96 -31.76
CA SER A 293 4.54 -5.83 -32.48
C SER A 293 3.48 -5.12 -33.33
N VAL A 294 3.26 -3.82 -33.08
CA VAL A 294 2.25 -3.00 -33.80
C VAL A 294 2.90 -2.11 -34.86
N ARG A 295 4.24 -2.02 -34.89
CA ARG A 295 4.97 -1.13 -35.80
C ARG A 295 4.65 -1.35 -37.29
N ALA A 296 4.43 -2.61 -37.71
CA ALA A 296 4.07 -2.95 -39.09
C ALA A 296 2.67 -2.44 -39.47
N ASP A 297 1.72 -2.50 -38.52
CA ASP A 297 0.33 -2.05 -38.69
C ASP A 297 0.20 -0.52 -38.65
N LEU A 298 1.13 0.17 -37.94
CA LEU A 298 1.20 1.64 -37.93
C LEU A 298 1.61 2.25 -39.28
N ALA A 299 2.56 1.63 -39.95
CA ALA A 299 3.07 2.11 -41.23
C ALA A 299 1.99 2.12 -42.31
N SER A 300 1.03 1.19 -42.27
CA SER A 300 -0.05 1.06 -43.23
C SER A 300 -1.23 2.03 -43.03
N ARG A 301 -1.47 2.51 -41.77
CA ARG A 301 -2.68 3.25 -41.38
C ARG A 301 -2.52 4.77 -41.21
N VAL A 302 -1.36 5.32 -41.47
CA VAL A 302 -1.09 6.79 -41.29
C VAL A 302 -1.86 7.66 -42.31
N ARG A 303 -2.45 7.09 -43.36
CA ARG A 303 -3.04 7.86 -44.49
C ARG A 303 -4.51 8.26 -44.38
N THR A 304 -5.26 7.86 -43.37
CA THR A 304 -6.70 8.15 -43.32
C THR A 304 -7.17 8.77 -42.00
N ARG A 305 -7.75 9.98 -42.09
CA ARG A 305 -8.55 10.78 -41.15
C ARG A 305 -7.86 11.99 -40.50
N ALA A 306 -7.81 13.10 -41.25
CA ALA A 306 -7.17 14.36 -40.83
C ALA A 306 -8.04 15.24 -39.90
N ARG A 307 -9.37 15.16 -39.88
CA ARG A 307 -10.25 16.12 -39.20
C ARG A 307 -10.56 15.70 -37.73
N ASP A 308 -10.94 14.45 -37.50
CA ASP A 308 -11.15 13.91 -36.13
C ASP A 308 -9.84 13.82 -35.36
N ALA A 309 -8.73 13.77 -36.07
CA ALA A 309 -7.38 13.73 -35.51
C ALA A 309 -6.97 15.03 -34.78
N ARG A 310 -7.50 16.21 -35.14
CA ARG A 310 -7.11 17.49 -34.51
C ARG A 310 -7.68 17.67 -33.12
N MET A 311 -8.98 17.40 -32.91
CA MET A 311 -9.60 17.50 -31.58
C MET A 311 -9.12 16.40 -30.62
N ALA A 312 -8.94 15.18 -31.13
CA ALA A 312 -8.33 14.10 -30.36
C ALA A 312 -6.87 14.43 -29.97
N ARG A 313 -6.07 15.02 -30.87
CA ARG A 313 -4.70 15.46 -30.58
C ARG A 313 -4.62 16.57 -29.55
N ALA A 314 -5.54 17.53 -29.55
CA ALA A 314 -5.56 18.60 -28.56
C ALA A 314 -5.86 18.05 -27.14
N ARG A 315 -6.86 17.16 -27.03
CA ARG A 315 -7.21 16.49 -25.77
C ARG A 315 -6.11 15.54 -25.28
N ASP A 316 -5.55 14.74 -26.17
CA ASP A 316 -4.41 13.86 -25.88
C ASP A 316 -3.18 14.67 -25.49
N GLY A 317 -2.98 15.84 -26.10
CA GLY A 317 -1.90 16.77 -25.76
C GLY A 317 -2.00 17.34 -24.35
N ALA A 318 -3.21 17.75 -23.90
CA ALA A 318 -3.44 18.23 -22.54
C ALA A 318 -3.22 17.12 -21.50
N ALA A 319 -3.79 15.94 -21.76
CA ALA A 319 -3.60 14.77 -20.90
C ALA A 319 -2.12 14.36 -20.82
N GLY A 320 -1.42 14.33 -21.96
CA GLY A 320 0.01 13.99 -22.01
C GLY A 320 0.86 14.98 -21.22
N ARG A 321 0.58 16.30 -21.33
CA ARG A 321 1.26 17.33 -20.54
C ARG A 321 0.95 17.20 -19.05
N PHE A 322 -0.29 16.86 -18.69
CA PHE A 322 -0.67 16.65 -17.28
C PHE A 322 0.14 15.50 -16.65
N PHE A 323 0.22 14.33 -17.27
CA PHE A 323 1.01 13.21 -16.74
C PHE A 323 2.51 13.53 -16.72
N LEU A 324 3.02 14.24 -17.73
CA LEU A 324 4.43 14.67 -17.71
C LEU A 324 4.72 15.55 -16.49
N TRP A 325 3.94 16.62 -16.29
CA TRP A 325 4.13 17.53 -15.17
C TRP A 325 3.86 16.87 -13.83
N LEU A 326 2.89 15.94 -13.76
CA LEU A 326 2.64 15.14 -12.56
C LEU A 326 3.91 14.41 -12.14
N TYR A 327 4.56 13.70 -13.04
CA TYR A 327 5.79 12.96 -12.73
C TYR A 327 6.96 13.90 -12.41
N VAL A 328 7.15 14.94 -13.21
CA VAL A 328 8.22 15.92 -12.98
C VAL A 328 8.08 16.53 -11.58
N LEU A 329 6.89 16.97 -11.20
CA LEU A 329 6.66 17.61 -9.91
C LEU A 329 6.74 16.62 -8.73
N CYS A 330 6.22 15.41 -8.89
CA CYS A 330 6.36 14.39 -7.85
C CYS A 330 7.83 13.99 -7.64
N LEU A 331 8.59 13.80 -8.73
CA LEU A 331 10.01 13.48 -8.64
C LEU A 331 10.83 14.67 -8.13
N ALA A 332 10.46 15.90 -8.48
CA ALA A 332 11.08 17.10 -7.93
C ALA A 332 10.88 17.22 -6.41
N GLN A 333 9.69 16.90 -5.88
CA GLN A 333 9.44 16.85 -4.44
C GLN A 333 10.33 15.79 -3.75
N LEU A 334 10.44 14.57 -4.32
CA LEU A 334 11.33 13.54 -3.80
C LEU A 334 12.80 13.96 -3.89
N GLY A 335 13.21 14.53 -5.02
CA GLY A 335 14.56 15.07 -5.22
C GLY A 335 14.90 16.17 -4.23
N LEU A 336 13.95 17.05 -3.94
CA LEU A 336 14.11 18.09 -2.91
C LEU A 336 14.35 17.49 -1.53
N LEU A 337 13.60 16.46 -1.12
CA LEU A 337 13.82 15.75 0.15
C LEU A 337 15.22 15.11 0.23
N VAL A 338 15.72 14.57 -0.88
CA VAL A 338 17.10 14.06 -0.99
C VAL A 338 18.10 15.21 -0.87
N LEU A 339 17.91 16.29 -1.61
CA LEU A 339 18.81 17.46 -1.58
C LEU A 339 18.84 18.15 -0.22
N LEU A 340 17.74 18.16 0.52
CA LEU A 340 17.72 18.64 1.91
C LEU A 340 18.38 17.67 2.91
N GLY A 341 18.86 16.50 2.45
CA GLY A 341 19.47 15.49 3.30
C GLY A 341 18.51 14.81 4.28
N VAL A 342 17.20 15.01 4.12
CA VAL A 342 16.15 14.38 4.94
C VAL A 342 16.06 12.89 4.64
N VAL A 343 16.37 12.50 3.40
CA VAL A 343 16.25 11.12 2.90
C VAL A 343 17.61 10.63 2.43
N GLY A 344 18.17 9.65 3.13
CA GLY A 344 19.41 8.96 2.76
C GLY A 344 19.19 7.70 1.93
N THR A 345 18.00 7.08 2.03
CA THR A 345 17.63 5.87 1.28
C THR A 345 16.20 5.95 0.77
N ILE A 346 15.99 5.65 -0.51
CA ILE A 346 14.66 5.60 -1.13
C ILE A 346 14.34 4.14 -1.47
N LYS A 347 13.19 3.67 -0.98
CA LYS A 347 12.66 2.33 -1.29
C LYS A 347 11.64 2.43 -2.43
N GLU A 348 11.59 1.44 -3.33
CA GLU A 348 10.71 1.43 -4.52
C GLU A 348 9.24 1.68 -4.16
N ARG A 349 8.78 1.20 -3.00
CA ARG A 349 7.41 1.41 -2.51
C ARG A 349 7.03 2.89 -2.30
N TRP A 350 8.01 3.80 -2.21
CA TRP A 350 7.74 5.24 -2.08
C TRP A 350 7.33 5.86 -3.42
N LEU A 351 7.72 5.22 -4.53
CA LEU A 351 7.33 5.63 -5.88
C LEU A 351 5.92 5.17 -6.27
N MET A 352 5.26 4.32 -5.47
CA MET A 352 3.92 3.82 -5.78
C MET A 352 2.92 4.93 -6.06
N PRO A 353 2.72 5.96 -5.20
CA PRO A 353 1.76 7.02 -5.49
C PRO A 353 2.21 7.94 -6.63
N VAL A 354 3.48 7.88 -7.02
CA VAL A 354 4.02 8.68 -8.14
C VAL A 354 3.78 7.99 -9.47
N LEU A 355 4.16 6.71 -9.57
CA LEU A 355 4.24 5.97 -10.83
C LEU A 355 3.08 4.98 -11.09
N PHE A 356 2.09 4.90 -10.20
CA PHE A 356 0.94 4.00 -10.41
C PHE A 356 0.19 4.26 -11.71
N SER A 357 0.13 5.52 -12.13
CA SER A 357 -0.55 5.94 -13.35
C SER A 357 0.30 5.76 -14.62
N LEU A 358 1.54 5.25 -14.50
CA LEU A 358 2.45 5.06 -15.63
C LEU A 358 1.85 4.23 -16.76
N PRO A 359 1.17 3.10 -16.54
CA PRO A 359 0.51 2.38 -17.63
C PRO A 359 -0.53 3.22 -18.38
N LEU A 360 -1.30 4.03 -17.67
CA LEU A 360 -2.27 4.93 -18.28
C LEU A 360 -1.57 6.05 -19.07
N ALA A 361 -0.54 6.67 -18.49
CA ALA A 361 0.23 7.71 -19.16
C ALA A 361 0.89 7.20 -20.46
N LEU A 362 1.48 6.01 -20.44
CA LEU A 362 2.04 5.36 -21.62
C LEU A 362 0.97 5.14 -22.71
N LEU A 363 -0.25 4.74 -22.33
CA LEU A 363 -1.36 4.63 -23.28
C LEU A 363 -1.85 5.99 -23.78
N VAL A 364 -1.71 7.07 -23.02
CA VAL A 364 -1.99 8.44 -23.48
C VAL A 364 -0.92 8.89 -24.47
N TRP A 365 0.36 8.66 -24.19
CA TRP A 365 1.48 9.05 -25.06
C TRP A 365 1.63 8.17 -26.30
N LEU A 366 1.17 6.90 -26.26
CA LEU A 366 1.26 5.92 -27.33
C LEU A 366 -0.13 5.52 -27.86
N PRO A 367 -0.84 6.41 -28.60
CA PRO A 367 -2.22 6.17 -29.05
C PRO A 367 -2.40 4.90 -29.89
N ALA A 368 -1.34 4.43 -30.54
CA ALA A 368 -1.34 3.19 -31.30
C ALA A 368 -1.69 1.96 -30.45
N LEU A 369 -1.24 1.94 -29.21
CA LEU A 369 -1.49 0.84 -28.28
C LEU A 369 -2.96 0.79 -27.78
N ARG A 370 -3.71 1.91 -27.85
CA ARG A 370 -5.13 1.98 -27.47
C ARG A 370 -6.06 1.31 -28.47
N ARG A 371 -5.64 1.27 -29.75
CA ARG A 371 -6.46 0.80 -30.89
C ARG A 371 -6.46 -0.73 -31.03
N GLN A 372 -5.72 -1.43 -30.20
CA GLN A 372 -5.76 -2.88 -30.17
C GLN A 372 -7.14 -3.35 -29.70
N ALA A 373 -7.73 -4.30 -30.41
CA ALA A 373 -9.05 -4.87 -30.11
C ALA A 373 -9.15 -5.39 -28.67
N PRO A 374 -10.37 -5.52 -28.10
CA PRO A 374 -10.58 -6.22 -26.84
C PRO A 374 -9.88 -7.58 -26.89
N GLY A 375 -8.92 -7.84 -26.02
CA GLY A 375 -8.01 -8.97 -26.10
C GLY A 375 -6.60 -8.59 -26.59
N GLY A 376 -6.28 -7.29 -26.69
CA GLY A 376 -4.96 -6.78 -27.04
C GLY A 376 -3.83 -7.35 -26.17
N ARG A 377 -2.61 -7.31 -26.71
CA ARG A 377 -1.43 -7.93 -26.08
C ARG A 377 -1.17 -7.47 -24.64
N LEU A 378 -1.34 -6.17 -24.35
CA LEU A 378 -1.16 -5.65 -22.99
C LEU A 378 -2.15 -6.27 -21.98
N LEU A 379 -3.42 -6.46 -22.39
CA LEU A 379 -4.40 -7.13 -21.56
C LEU A 379 -3.99 -8.59 -21.30
N ARG A 380 -3.53 -9.31 -22.33
CA ARG A 380 -3.04 -10.69 -22.17
C ARG A 380 -1.79 -10.78 -21.31
N ILE A 381 -0.81 -9.90 -21.52
CA ILE A 381 0.41 -9.84 -20.72
C ILE A 381 0.06 -9.56 -19.25
N GLY A 382 -0.81 -8.59 -18.99
CA GLY A 382 -1.30 -8.29 -17.63
C GLY A 382 -2.07 -9.45 -17.01
N ALA A 383 -2.94 -10.12 -17.77
CA ALA A 383 -3.68 -11.29 -17.29
C ALA A 383 -2.73 -12.46 -16.94
N VAL A 384 -1.74 -12.74 -17.80
CA VAL A 384 -0.72 -13.76 -17.53
C VAL A 384 0.08 -13.39 -16.28
N ALA A 385 0.50 -12.12 -16.14
CA ALA A 385 1.18 -11.64 -14.93
C ALA A 385 0.30 -11.83 -13.67
N GLY A 386 -0.99 -11.52 -13.75
CA GLY A 386 -1.93 -11.73 -12.64
C GLY A 386 -2.08 -13.19 -12.25
N VAL A 387 -2.22 -14.10 -13.21
CA VAL A 387 -2.27 -15.53 -12.94
C VAL A 387 -0.94 -16.02 -12.37
N ALA A 388 0.20 -15.59 -12.94
CA ALA A 388 1.52 -15.99 -12.46
C ALA A 388 1.77 -15.52 -11.02
N THR A 389 1.43 -14.28 -10.68
CA THR A 389 1.61 -13.75 -9.31
C THR A 389 0.69 -14.43 -8.30
N LEU A 390 -0.56 -14.75 -8.68
CA LEU A 390 -1.45 -15.55 -7.84
C LEU A 390 -0.90 -16.97 -7.62
N ALA A 391 -0.38 -17.63 -8.66
CA ALA A 391 0.21 -18.97 -8.55
C ALA A 391 1.51 -18.95 -7.71
N LEU A 392 2.33 -17.91 -7.84
CA LEU A 392 3.55 -17.75 -7.05
C LEU A 392 3.28 -17.48 -5.56
N LEU A 393 2.10 -16.98 -5.22
CA LEU A 393 1.76 -16.66 -3.83
C LEU A 393 1.86 -17.88 -2.89
N PRO A 394 1.17 -19.00 -3.11
CA PRO A 394 1.39 -20.22 -2.34
C PRO A 394 2.71 -20.91 -2.68
N ALA A 395 3.13 -20.88 -3.95
CA ALA A 395 4.35 -21.56 -4.40
C ALA A 395 5.62 -21.09 -3.66
N ARG A 396 5.69 -19.81 -3.23
CA ARG A 396 6.83 -19.28 -2.47
C ARG A 396 7.08 -20.03 -1.15
N ILE A 397 6.02 -20.57 -0.54
CA ILE A 397 6.13 -21.30 0.72
C ILE A 397 6.86 -22.63 0.48
N TRP A 398 6.54 -23.32 -0.61
CA TRP A 398 7.12 -24.63 -0.90
C TRP A 398 8.43 -24.54 -1.67
N LEU A 399 8.57 -23.59 -2.59
CA LEU A 399 9.76 -23.41 -3.42
C LEU A 399 10.85 -22.58 -2.73
N GLY A 400 10.47 -21.69 -1.81
CA GLY A 400 11.43 -20.83 -1.10
C GLY A 400 12.58 -21.58 -0.46
N PRO A 401 12.33 -22.63 0.35
CA PRO A 401 13.40 -23.41 0.99
C PRO A 401 14.37 -24.08 0.00
N ALA A 402 13.89 -24.47 -1.19
CA ALA A 402 14.74 -25.06 -2.22
C ALA A 402 15.78 -24.08 -2.77
N ILE A 403 15.50 -22.77 -2.72
CA ILE A 403 16.42 -21.70 -3.14
C ILE A 403 16.99 -20.91 -1.96
N GLY A 404 16.97 -21.49 -0.75
CA GLY A 404 17.52 -20.88 0.47
C GLY A 404 16.76 -19.66 0.99
N LYS A 405 15.50 -19.43 0.56
CA LYS A 405 14.67 -18.31 1.02
C LYS A 405 13.59 -18.78 2.01
N THR A 406 13.54 -18.11 3.15
CA THR A 406 12.47 -18.27 4.14
C THR A 406 11.46 -17.13 4.00
N VAL A 407 10.16 -17.45 4.23
CA VAL A 407 9.06 -16.48 4.34
C VAL A 407 8.43 -16.63 5.71
N ALA A 408 7.61 -15.67 6.11
CA ALA A 408 6.99 -15.65 7.44
C ALA A 408 6.22 -16.93 7.79
N ALA A 409 5.60 -17.58 6.80
CA ALA A 409 4.91 -18.86 6.98
C ALA A 409 5.81 -19.98 7.54
N HIS A 410 7.13 -19.92 7.30
CA HIS A 410 8.07 -20.91 7.83
C HIS A 410 8.38 -20.72 9.32
N TYR A 411 8.11 -19.54 9.90
CA TYR A 411 8.47 -19.26 11.28
C TYR A 411 7.51 -19.95 12.26
N PRO A 412 8.03 -20.59 13.32
CA PRO A 412 7.27 -21.45 14.21
C PRO A 412 6.57 -20.66 15.34
N TYR A 413 5.79 -19.60 15.02
CA TYR A 413 5.17 -18.75 16.03
C TYR A 413 4.09 -19.45 16.84
N ALA A 414 3.27 -20.32 16.24
CA ALA A 414 2.28 -21.08 16.95
C ALA A 414 2.92 -22.13 17.91
N PRO A 415 3.95 -22.91 17.48
CA PRO A 415 4.74 -23.72 18.41
C PRO A 415 5.40 -22.91 19.54
N LEU A 416 5.90 -21.70 19.24
CA LEU A 416 6.45 -20.82 20.26
C LEU A 416 5.39 -20.40 21.29
N ALA A 417 4.21 -19.95 20.84
CA ALA A 417 3.12 -19.58 21.73
C ALA A 417 2.71 -20.75 22.63
N GLN A 418 2.66 -21.96 22.09
CA GLN A 418 2.38 -23.19 22.84
C GLN A 418 3.48 -23.50 23.88
N ALA A 419 4.75 -23.39 23.48
CA ALA A 419 5.87 -23.62 24.40
C ALA A 419 5.90 -22.59 25.54
N LEU A 420 5.59 -21.32 25.25
CA LEU A 420 5.49 -20.28 26.29
C LEU A 420 4.34 -20.57 27.25
N ALA A 421 3.15 -20.93 26.75
CA ALA A 421 2.00 -21.27 27.59
C ALA A 421 2.27 -22.46 28.50
N GLN A 422 2.93 -23.51 28.03
CA GLN A 422 3.24 -24.72 28.79
C GLN A 422 4.34 -24.50 29.83
N ARG A 423 5.40 -23.75 29.45
CA ARG A 423 6.57 -23.56 30.32
C ARG A 423 6.37 -22.46 31.37
N TYR A 424 5.50 -21.48 31.09
CA TYR A 424 5.33 -20.29 31.91
C TYR A 424 3.83 -19.95 32.11
N PRO A 425 3.03 -20.86 32.70
CA PRO A 425 1.58 -20.67 32.83
C PRO A 425 1.19 -19.51 33.76
N GLY A 426 2.12 -19.07 34.63
CA GLY A 426 1.91 -17.95 35.56
C GLY A 426 2.26 -16.58 35.01
N ALA A 427 2.79 -16.51 33.78
CA ALA A 427 3.21 -15.24 33.17
C ALA A 427 2.01 -14.31 32.92
N GLN A 428 2.09 -13.06 33.36
CA GLN A 428 1.04 -12.04 33.21
C GLN A 428 1.13 -11.30 31.90
N ALA A 429 2.35 -11.14 31.37
CA ALA A 429 2.60 -10.47 30.10
C ALA A 429 3.79 -11.09 29.34
N VAL A 430 3.70 -11.01 28.03
CA VAL A 430 4.82 -11.25 27.10
C VAL A 430 5.19 -9.92 26.47
N VAL A 431 6.41 -9.46 26.70
CA VAL A 431 6.98 -8.29 26.05
C VAL A 431 7.83 -8.77 24.88
N ALA A 432 7.43 -8.44 23.67
CA ALA A 432 8.14 -8.82 22.46
C ALA A 432 9.08 -7.70 22.00
N ASN A 433 10.20 -8.07 21.39
CA ASN A 433 11.17 -7.12 20.87
C ASN A 433 10.78 -6.49 19.52
N ASP A 434 9.79 -7.06 18.81
CA ASP A 434 9.37 -6.58 17.51
C ASP A 434 7.87 -6.87 17.25
N VAL A 435 7.24 -6.02 16.45
CA VAL A 435 5.81 -6.11 16.12
C VAL A 435 5.46 -7.39 15.34
N MET A 436 6.39 -7.94 14.57
CA MET A 436 6.17 -9.19 13.87
C MET A 436 6.02 -10.36 14.85
N LEU A 437 6.87 -10.41 15.88
CA LEU A 437 6.74 -11.40 16.95
C LEU A 437 5.47 -11.19 17.77
N ALA A 438 5.20 -9.96 18.20
CA ALA A 438 4.01 -9.63 18.99
C ALA A 438 2.71 -9.98 18.25
N GLY A 439 2.57 -9.56 17.01
CA GLY A 439 1.38 -9.81 16.20
C GLY A 439 1.17 -11.29 15.90
N ASN A 440 2.24 -12.03 15.61
CA ASN A 440 2.14 -13.46 15.36
C ASN A 440 1.81 -14.29 16.61
N LEU A 441 2.30 -13.89 17.79
CA LEU A 441 1.90 -14.52 19.05
C LEU A 441 0.42 -14.28 19.37
N LEU A 442 -0.07 -13.05 19.14
CA LEU A 442 -1.49 -12.71 19.27
C LEU A 442 -2.35 -13.50 18.28
N PHE A 443 -1.90 -13.61 17.04
CA PHE A 443 -2.59 -14.35 15.99
C PHE A 443 -2.67 -15.85 16.32
N ALA A 444 -1.58 -16.45 16.76
CA ALA A 444 -1.55 -17.85 17.18
C ALA A 444 -2.53 -18.14 18.34
N ARG A 445 -2.70 -17.19 19.27
CA ARG A 445 -3.72 -17.29 20.34
C ARG A 445 -5.14 -17.22 19.80
N ALA A 446 -5.39 -16.37 18.82
CA ALA A 446 -6.72 -16.25 18.20
C ALA A 446 -7.11 -17.52 17.44
N GLU A 447 -6.15 -18.15 16.74
CA GLU A 447 -6.38 -19.43 16.03
C GLU A 447 -6.51 -20.64 16.97
N ALA A 448 -5.96 -20.60 18.19
CA ALA A 448 -5.97 -21.69 19.14
C ALA A 448 -6.48 -21.24 20.53
N PRO A 449 -7.78 -21.34 20.81
CA PRO A 449 -8.37 -20.92 22.08
C PRO A 449 -7.73 -21.56 23.33
N SER A 450 -7.15 -22.74 23.21
CA SER A 450 -6.39 -23.42 24.28
C SER A 450 -5.14 -22.63 24.73
N LEU A 451 -4.66 -21.68 23.91
CA LEU A 451 -3.53 -20.80 24.22
C LEU A 451 -3.94 -19.50 24.94
N GLN A 452 -5.23 -19.31 25.26
CA GLN A 452 -5.72 -18.07 25.92
C GLN A 452 -5.14 -17.83 27.31
N THR A 453 -4.55 -18.84 27.95
CA THR A 453 -3.87 -18.72 29.25
C THR A 453 -2.53 -17.98 29.17
N VAL A 454 -1.97 -17.76 27.95
CA VAL A 454 -0.77 -16.95 27.77
C VAL A 454 -1.15 -15.47 27.89
N ALA A 455 -0.42 -14.79 28.73
CA ALA A 455 -0.50 -13.38 29.08
C ALA A 455 -0.65 -12.40 27.90
N GLN A 456 -1.00 -11.17 28.19
CA GLN A 456 -1.06 -10.08 27.19
C GLN A 456 0.27 -9.94 26.47
N THR A 457 0.27 -9.97 25.14
CA THR A 457 1.46 -9.70 24.34
C THR A 457 1.51 -8.21 23.98
N VAL A 458 2.62 -7.55 24.29
CA VAL A 458 2.83 -6.11 24.14
C VAL A 458 4.24 -5.79 23.67
N LEU A 459 4.44 -4.59 23.11
CA LEU A 459 5.75 -4.02 22.82
C LEU A 459 6.19 -3.14 24.00
N LEU A 460 7.51 -3.08 24.24
CA LEU A 460 8.05 -2.23 25.30
C LEU A 460 7.72 -0.75 25.07
N ASP A 461 7.85 -0.25 23.85
CA ASP A 461 7.54 1.13 23.51
C ASP A 461 6.08 1.52 23.81
N ASP A 462 5.14 0.59 23.62
CA ASP A 462 3.73 0.85 23.92
C ASP A 462 3.45 0.83 25.40
N LEU A 463 4.11 -0.06 26.16
CA LEU A 463 4.05 -0.05 27.63
C LEU A 463 4.52 1.29 28.20
N LEU A 464 5.63 1.81 27.67
CA LEU A 464 6.21 3.09 28.10
C LEU A 464 5.33 4.29 27.73
N ARG A 465 4.76 4.28 26.53
CA ARG A 465 3.86 5.35 26.06
C ARG A 465 2.55 5.37 26.84
N GLU A 466 1.93 4.21 27.05
CA GLU A 466 0.62 4.08 27.68
C GLU A 466 0.71 4.04 29.20
N ARG A 467 1.93 4.01 29.76
CA ARG A 467 2.18 3.87 31.21
C ARG A 467 1.39 2.74 31.84
N ARG A 468 1.24 1.62 31.12
CA ARG A 468 0.50 0.45 31.61
C ARG A 468 1.24 -0.17 32.80
N PRO A 469 0.61 -0.35 33.95
CA PRO A 469 1.22 -1.03 35.07
C PRO A 469 1.35 -2.52 34.76
N LEU A 470 2.57 -3.05 34.81
CA LEU A 470 2.84 -4.47 34.76
C LEU A 470 2.99 -5.00 36.21
N ARG A 471 2.57 -6.23 36.44
CA ARG A 471 2.65 -6.90 37.75
C ARG A 471 3.08 -8.35 37.55
N GLY A 472 3.65 -8.94 38.63
CA GLY A 472 3.94 -10.36 38.63
C GLY A 472 5.00 -10.79 37.63
N GLU A 473 4.87 -11.99 37.12
CA GLU A 473 5.84 -12.56 36.19
C GLU A 473 5.61 -12.03 34.74
N VAL A 474 6.68 -11.53 34.14
CA VAL A 474 6.72 -11.00 32.76
C VAL A 474 7.78 -11.74 31.98
N LEU A 475 7.47 -12.13 30.75
CA LEU A 475 8.40 -12.75 29.81
C LEU A 475 8.86 -11.72 28.81
N LEU A 476 10.16 -11.52 28.69
CA LEU A 476 10.78 -10.75 27.63
C LEU A 476 11.20 -11.74 26.55
N VAL A 477 10.59 -11.67 25.38
CA VAL A 477 10.85 -12.62 24.28
C VAL A 477 11.52 -11.89 23.14
N THR A 478 12.73 -12.36 22.78
CA THR A 478 13.54 -11.82 21.69
C THR A 478 13.76 -12.90 20.64
N GLN A 479 13.42 -12.60 19.39
CA GLN A 479 13.68 -13.47 18.25
C GLN A 479 15.09 -13.20 17.71
N ASP A 480 15.79 -14.25 17.31
CA ASP A 480 17.08 -14.13 16.62
C ASP A 480 16.95 -13.33 15.30
N GLY A 481 17.98 -12.56 14.97
CA GLY A 481 17.96 -11.67 13.80
C GLY A 481 17.30 -10.31 14.02
N TYR A 482 16.79 -10.04 15.22
CA TYR A 482 16.26 -8.74 15.63
C TYR A 482 17.13 -8.12 16.75
N PRO A 483 17.00 -6.81 17.03
CA PRO A 483 17.76 -6.15 18.10
C PRO A 483 17.64 -6.88 19.45
N GLN A 484 18.77 -7.07 20.14
CA GLN A 484 18.86 -7.90 21.34
C GLN A 484 18.82 -7.12 22.66
N GLY A 485 18.61 -5.80 22.64
CA GLY A 485 18.66 -4.92 23.82
C GLY A 485 17.47 -5.00 24.78
N LEU A 486 16.38 -5.74 24.44
CA LEU A 486 15.11 -5.71 25.14
C LEU A 486 15.23 -5.86 26.67
N GLY A 487 16.07 -6.77 27.16
CA GLY A 487 16.26 -6.99 28.59
C GLY A 487 16.91 -5.81 29.30
N ALA A 488 17.85 -5.13 28.68
CA ALA A 488 18.48 -3.92 29.21
C ALA A 488 17.51 -2.74 29.21
N ASP A 489 16.81 -2.52 28.11
CA ASP A 489 15.83 -1.45 27.93
C ASP A 489 14.65 -1.61 28.91
N PHE A 490 14.20 -2.85 29.10
CA PHE A 490 13.15 -3.16 30.07
C PHE A 490 13.59 -2.87 31.51
N ARG A 491 14.80 -3.25 31.91
CA ARG A 491 15.32 -2.95 33.27
C ARG A 491 15.54 -1.47 33.49
N ALA A 492 15.97 -0.73 32.47
CA ALA A 492 16.07 0.72 32.54
C ALA A 492 14.69 1.38 32.77
N ALA A 493 13.65 0.84 32.12
CA ALA A 493 12.27 1.34 32.26
C ALA A 493 11.59 0.89 33.55
N TYR A 494 11.92 -0.32 34.06
CA TYR A 494 11.37 -0.93 35.28
C TYR A 494 12.50 -1.34 36.22
N PRO A 495 13.13 -0.40 36.96
CA PRO A 495 14.29 -0.69 37.80
C PRO A 495 14.00 -1.67 38.97
N ALA A 496 12.73 -1.76 39.38
CA ALA A 496 12.28 -2.70 40.39
C ALA A 496 12.10 -4.14 39.89
N ALA A 497 12.21 -4.39 38.60
CA ALA A 497 12.08 -5.70 38.00
C ALA A 497 13.28 -6.58 38.34
N ARG A 498 13.01 -7.78 38.91
CA ARG A 498 14.05 -8.74 39.29
C ARG A 498 14.14 -9.85 38.23
N PRO A 499 15.32 -10.16 37.68
CA PRO A 499 15.49 -11.30 36.79
C PRO A 499 15.30 -12.60 37.54
N LEU A 500 14.51 -13.52 37.01
CA LEU A 500 14.31 -14.86 37.56
C LEU A 500 15.15 -15.91 36.86
N SER A 501 15.08 -15.93 35.52
CA SER A 501 15.83 -16.89 34.71
C SER A 501 15.92 -16.40 33.26
N ARG A 502 16.86 -16.97 32.52
CA ARG A 502 16.98 -16.81 31.08
C ARG A 502 17.04 -18.19 30.43
N ALA A 503 16.27 -18.39 29.40
CA ALA A 503 16.23 -19.63 28.63
C ALA A 503 16.26 -19.35 27.14
N ARG A 504 16.76 -20.32 26.36
CA ARG A 504 16.71 -20.32 24.92
C ARG A 504 15.73 -21.40 24.46
N ILE A 505 14.83 -21.04 23.54
CA ILE A 505 13.90 -21.95 22.88
C ILE A 505 14.30 -21.97 21.40
N GLU A 506 14.68 -23.14 20.91
CA GLU A 506 14.97 -23.36 19.50
C GLU A 506 13.88 -24.23 18.89
N LEU A 507 13.28 -23.77 17.80
CA LEU A 507 12.18 -24.42 17.13
C LEU A 507 12.49 -24.63 15.65
N PRO A 508 12.16 -25.79 15.08
CA PRO A 508 12.40 -26.05 13.68
C PRO A 508 11.52 -25.17 12.79
N LEU A 509 12.09 -24.68 11.68
CA LEU A 509 11.30 -24.02 10.65
C LEU A 509 10.26 -25.00 10.06
N ARG A 510 9.11 -24.47 9.67
CA ARG A 510 7.96 -25.24 9.15
C ARG A 510 7.96 -25.31 7.63
N PHE A 511 7.08 -26.13 7.05
CA PHE A 511 6.81 -26.21 5.60
C PHE A 511 8.05 -26.39 4.73
N GLY A 512 8.94 -27.31 5.12
CA GLY A 512 10.17 -27.59 4.39
C GLY A 512 11.29 -26.57 4.60
N GLY A 513 11.10 -25.57 5.45
CA GLY A 513 12.16 -24.66 5.88
C GLY A 513 13.28 -25.46 6.58
N ARG A 514 14.53 -25.17 6.22
CA ARG A 514 15.72 -25.84 6.80
C ARG A 514 16.30 -25.00 7.93
N GLY A 515 16.61 -25.64 9.06
CA GLY A 515 17.25 -25.00 10.22
C GLY A 515 16.29 -24.76 11.39
N MET A 516 16.83 -24.11 12.40
CA MET A 516 16.14 -23.76 13.65
C MET A 516 16.03 -22.24 13.75
N LEU A 517 14.95 -21.76 14.38
CA LEU A 517 14.82 -20.36 14.77
C LEU A 517 14.90 -20.30 16.30
N GLY A 518 15.81 -19.47 16.79
CA GLY A 518 16.01 -19.28 18.22
C GLY A 518 15.22 -18.10 18.76
N PHE A 519 14.74 -18.30 20.00
CA PHE A 519 14.06 -17.29 20.79
C PHE A 519 14.71 -17.27 22.18
N THR A 520 15.11 -16.09 22.63
CA THR A 520 15.57 -15.88 24.00
C THR A 520 14.39 -15.42 24.86
N VAL A 521 14.14 -16.11 25.96
CA VAL A 521 13.11 -15.80 26.94
C VAL A 521 13.76 -15.42 28.25
N GLU A 522 13.62 -14.17 28.67
CA GLU A 522 14.05 -13.70 29.99
C GLU A 522 12.81 -13.53 30.88
N ARG A 523 12.81 -14.20 32.03
CA ARG A 523 11.73 -14.08 33.02
C ARG A 523 12.07 -12.96 33.99
N MET A 524 11.13 -12.07 34.20
CA MET A 524 11.25 -10.94 35.10
C MET A 524 10.11 -10.98 36.11
N MET A 525 10.41 -10.69 37.38
CA MET A 525 9.39 -10.50 38.42
C MET A 525 9.27 -9.02 38.75
N LEU A 526 8.06 -8.50 38.62
CA LEU A 526 7.72 -7.15 39.02
C LEU A 526 7.03 -7.20 40.42
N PRO A 527 7.37 -6.28 41.34
CA PRO A 527 6.70 -6.18 42.64
C PRO A 527 5.21 -5.86 42.44
N ALA A 528 4.41 -6.11 43.49
CA ALA A 528 3.04 -5.62 43.60
C ALA A 528 3.03 -4.08 43.42
N PRO A 529 1.90 -3.44 43.05
CA PRO A 529 1.88 -2.16 42.34
C PRO A 529 2.82 -1.10 42.91
N GLY A 530 3.88 -0.82 42.17
CA GLY A 530 4.76 0.32 42.34
C GLY A 530 4.38 1.47 41.36
N PRO A 531 4.97 2.66 41.52
CA PRO A 531 4.68 3.81 40.65
C PRO A 531 4.94 3.51 39.19
N ALA A 532 4.21 4.23 38.33
CA ALA A 532 4.34 4.13 36.88
C ALA A 532 5.80 4.30 36.40
N PRO A 533 6.20 3.64 35.28
CA PRO A 533 7.57 3.67 34.79
C PRO A 533 8.05 5.10 34.51
N VAL A 534 9.25 5.40 34.97
CA VAL A 534 9.93 6.67 34.68
C VAL A 534 10.37 6.65 33.22
N ARG A 535 9.99 7.66 32.47
CA ARG A 535 10.54 7.88 31.12
C ARG A 535 12.05 8.06 31.26
N ALA A 536 12.85 7.13 30.75
CA ALA A 536 14.24 7.43 30.49
C ALA A 536 14.26 8.59 29.48
N GLN A 537 14.67 9.77 29.92
CA GLN A 537 14.98 10.84 28.97
C GLN A 537 16.05 10.30 28.02
N PRO A 538 15.90 10.47 26.70
CA PRO A 538 17.02 10.23 25.81
C PRO A 538 18.18 11.07 26.35
N ALA A 539 19.32 10.46 26.60
CA ALA A 539 20.51 11.14 27.04
C ALA A 539 20.77 12.31 26.08
N LEU A 540 20.53 13.52 26.55
CA LEU A 540 20.96 14.71 25.84
C LEU A 540 22.47 14.57 25.70
N ALA A 541 22.93 14.33 24.47
CA ALA A 541 24.33 14.38 24.13
C ALA A 541 24.84 15.76 24.63
N GLN A 542 25.65 15.71 25.68
CA GLN A 542 26.35 16.89 26.17
C GLN A 542 27.17 17.45 25.02
N ALA A 543 26.82 18.62 24.54
CA ALA A 543 27.64 19.37 23.62
C ALA A 543 29.03 19.55 24.24
N PRO A 544 30.13 19.29 23.53
CA PRO A 544 31.46 19.61 24.00
C PRO A 544 31.54 21.16 24.19
N GLY A 545 31.92 21.58 25.39
CA GLY A 545 32.13 22.97 25.71
C GLY A 545 33.21 23.58 24.82
N PRO A 546 33.18 24.92 24.61
CA PRO A 546 34.14 25.58 23.76
C PRO A 546 35.51 25.61 24.45
N SER A 547 36.54 25.14 23.77
CA SER A 547 37.95 25.43 24.03
C SER A 547 38.62 25.74 22.72
#